data_5bc506310377ebd36fbe2419307f764a
#
_entry.id   5bc506310377ebd36fbe2419307f764a
#
_cell.length_a   1.000
_cell.length_b   1.000
_cell.length_c   1.000
_cell.angle_alpha   90.00
_cell.angle_beta   90.00
_cell.angle_gamma   90.00
#
_symmetry.space_group_name_H-M   'P 1'
#
loop_
_entity.id
_entity.type
_entity.pdbx_description
1 polymer ?
#
loop_
_entity_poly.entity_id
_entity_poly.type
_entity_poly.pdbx_seq_one_letter_code
_entity_poly.pdbx_strand_id
1 'polypeptide(L)'
;MRATKGAARNKAKKRLFRATEGFVGGRRRLLRNAKETLLRAGMFAFRDRRAKKRDFRKLFITRLSAAAEMRGLRYSRLIHGLHLAKIGLDRKSLSELAIHDPETFDAIVTRIRAELDRHDAEVRSRQAVKTA
;
A
#
# COMPACT_ATOMS: atom_id res chain seq x y z
N MET A 1 -23.37 -50.21 -26.95
CA MET A 1 -22.07 -49.56 -27.01
C MET A 1 -22.16 -48.17 -26.41
N ARG A 2 -21.38 -47.81 -25.42
CA ARG A 2 -21.40 -46.50 -24.80
C ARG A 2 -20.41 -45.57 -25.52
N ALA A 3 -20.91 -44.58 -26.22
CA ALA A 3 -20.06 -43.57 -26.86
C ALA A 3 -19.51 -42.59 -25.82
N THR A 4 -18.21 -42.66 -25.55
CA THR A 4 -17.52 -41.74 -24.65
C THR A 4 -17.18 -40.44 -25.41
N LYS A 5 -17.97 -39.41 -25.19
CA LYS A 5 -17.67 -38.05 -25.76
C LYS A 5 -16.53 -37.42 -24.97
N GLY A 6 -15.32 -37.40 -25.55
CA GLY A 6 -14.15 -36.70 -24.98
C GLY A 6 -14.21 -35.16 -24.98
N ALA A 7 -15.29 -34.59 -25.54
CA ALA A 7 -15.41 -33.15 -25.75
C ALA A 7 -15.29 -32.33 -24.44
N ALA A 8 -15.97 -32.72 -23.38
CA ALA A 8 -15.92 -32.05 -22.08
C ALA A 8 -14.52 -32.05 -21.47
N ARG A 9 -13.85 -33.20 -21.51
CA ARG A 9 -12.47 -33.36 -21.02
C ARG A 9 -11.49 -32.50 -21.83
N ASN A 10 -11.63 -32.50 -23.15
CA ASN A 10 -10.76 -31.70 -24.02
C ASN A 10 -11.02 -30.20 -23.83
N LYS A 11 -12.27 -29.79 -23.63
CA LYS A 11 -12.62 -28.40 -23.32
C LYS A 11 -12.05 -27.95 -21.98
N ALA A 12 -12.05 -28.81 -20.96
CA ALA A 12 -11.43 -28.54 -19.66
C ALA A 12 -9.90 -28.40 -19.76
N LYS A 13 -9.23 -29.31 -20.52
CA LYS A 13 -7.77 -29.20 -20.79
C LYS A 13 -7.43 -27.91 -21.51
N LYS A 14 -8.17 -27.53 -22.56
CA LYS A 14 -7.93 -26.30 -23.31
C LYS A 14 -8.08 -25.06 -22.42
N ARG A 15 -9.09 -25.02 -21.52
CA ARG A 15 -9.23 -23.93 -20.55
C ARG A 15 -8.04 -23.84 -19.59
N LEU A 16 -7.57 -24.97 -19.08
CA LEU A 16 -6.41 -25.00 -18.19
C LEU A 16 -5.15 -24.51 -18.89
N PHE A 17 -4.86 -25.00 -20.10
CA PHE A 17 -3.68 -24.57 -20.85
C PHE A 17 -3.74 -23.09 -21.26
N ARG A 18 -4.92 -22.55 -21.57
CA ARG A 18 -5.10 -21.11 -21.78
C ARG A 18 -4.77 -20.31 -20.51
N ALA A 19 -5.17 -20.79 -19.33
CA ALA A 19 -4.86 -20.12 -18.06
C ALA A 19 -3.37 -20.21 -17.65
N THR A 20 -2.63 -21.18 -18.21
CA THR A 20 -1.19 -21.37 -17.97
C THR A 20 -0.33 -20.86 -19.13
N GLU A 21 -0.93 -20.17 -20.08
CA GLU A 21 -0.21 -19.52 -21.19
C GLU A 21 0.83 -18.55 -20.64
N GLY A 22 2.04 -18.55 -21.19
CA GLY A 22 3.16 -17.76 -20.68
C GLY A 22 3.97 -18.43 -19.55
N PHE A 23 3.50 -19.53 -18.94
CA PHE A 23 4.28 -20.22 -17.90
C PHE A 23 5.50 -20.94 -18.52
N VAL A 24 6.61 -20.97 -17.78
CA VAL A 24 7.89 -21.50 -18.26
C VAL A 24 7.90 -23.04 -18.24
N GLY A 25 8.41 -23.62 -19.35
CA GLY A 25 8.71 -25.06 -19.46
C GLY A 25 7.49 -25.97 -19.32
N GLY A 26 7.61 -27.07 -18.56
CA GLY A 26 6.57 -28.08 -18.35
C GLY A 26 5.30 -27.54 -17.66
N ARG A 27 5.40 -26.38 -16.98
CA ARG A 27 4.25 -25.77 -16.27
C ARG A 27 3.13 -25.33 -17.22
N ARG A 28 3.42 -25.09 -18.50
CA ARG A 28 2.41 -24.76 -19.52
C ARG A 28 2.04 -25.97 -20.41
N ARG A 29 2.88 -27.00 -20.49
CA ARG A 29 2.73 -28.10 -21.46
C ARG A 29 2.26 -29.40 -20.83
N LEU A 30 2.69 -29.70 -19.58
CA LEU A 30 2.37 -30.94 -18.87
C LEU A 30 1.15 -30.71 -18.00
N LEU A 31 0.09 -31.49 -18.23
CA LEU A 31 -1.22 -31.30 -17.59
C LEU A 31 -1.14 -31.27 -16.06
N ARG A 32 -0.39 -32.19 -15.43
CA ARG A 32 -0.22 -32.27 -14.00
C ARG A 32 0.46 -31.02 -13.45
N ASN A 33 1.63 -30.69 -14.00
CA ASN A 33 2.41 -29.54 -13.57
C ASN A 33 1.67 -28.21 -13.80
N ALA A 34 0.97 -28.08 -14.92
CA ALA A 34 0.14 -26.92 -15.22
C ALA A 34 -0.99 -26.75 -14.18
N LYS A 35 -1.67 -27.84 -13.83
CA LYS A 35 -2.75 -27.83 -12.82
C LYS A 35 -2.23 -27.42 -11.44
N GLU A 36 -1.15 -28.04 -10.98
CA GLU A 36 -0.53 -27.73 -9.67
C GLU A 36 -0.04 -26.28 -9.60
N THR A 37 0.61 -25.83 -10.66
CA THR A 37 1.12 -24.45 -10.73
C THR A 37 -0.02 -23.44 -10.73
N LEU A 38 -1.10 -23.71 -11.46
CA LEU A 38 -2.27 -22.81 -11.50
C LEU A 38 -2.95 -22.71 -10.13
N LEU A 39 -3.08 -23.84 -9.42
CA LEU A 39 -3.62 -23.84 -8.04
C LEU A 39 -2.76 -22.99 -7.10
N ARG A 40 -1.44 -23.15 -7.16
CA ARG A 40 -0.51 -22.33 -6.36
C ARG A 40 -0.59 -20.85 -6.74
N ALA A 41 -0.62 -20.55 -8.04
CA ALA A 41 -0.75 -19.16 -8.50
C ALA A 41 -2.02 -18.48 -7.96
N GLY A 42 -3.16 -19.21 -7.98
CA GLY A 42 -4.40 -18.72 -7.38
C GLY A 42 -4.31 -18.46 -5.88
N MET A 43 -3.68 -19.37 -5.14
CA MET A 43 -3.45 -19.22 -3.70
C MET A 43 -2.55 -18.03 -3.38
N PHE A 44 -1.45 -17.87 -4.11
CA PHE A 44 -0.56 -16.71 -3.94
C PHE A 44 -1.24 -15.40 -4.34
N ALA A 45 -1.98 -15.38 -5.44
CA ALA A 45 -2.74 -14.21 -5.83
C ALA A 45 -3.75 -13.77 -4.76
N PHE A 46 -4.42 -14.72 -4.11
CA PHE A 46 -5.33 -14.43 -3.00
C PHE A 46 -4.60 -13.82 -1.80
N ARG A 47 -3.47 -14.42 -1.38
CA ARG A 47 -2.64 -13.90 -0.30
C ARG A 47 -2.09 -12.51 -0.61
N ASP A 48 -1.54 -12.33 -1.80
CA ASP A 48 -0.78 -11.14 -2.16
C ASP A 48 -1.68 -9.93 -2.46
N ARG A 49 -2.94 -10.13 -2.82
CA ARG A 49 -3.93 -9.03 -2.84
C ARG A 49 -4.09 -8.37 -1.47
N ARG A 50 -3.87 -9.09 -0.37
CA ARG A 50 -3.88 -8.54 1.00
C ARG A 50 -2.53 -7.93 1.37
N ALA A 51 -1.43 -8.56 0.97
CA ALA A 51 -0.08 -8.03 1.18
C ALA A 51 0.11 -6.70 0.44
N LYS A 52 -0.35 -6.60 -0.80
CA LYS A 52 -0.25 -5.41 -1.66
C LYS A 52 -0.70 -4.12 -0.94
N LYS A 53 -1.80 -4.16 -0.20
CA LYS A 53 -2.29 -2.99 0.55
C LYS A 53 -1.30 -2.52 1.61
N ARG A 54 -0.64 -3.46 2.29
CA ARG A 54 0.40 -3.17 3.29
C ARG A 54 1.67 -2.62 2.65
N ASP A 55 2.04 -3.16 1.50
CA ASP A 55 3.23 -2.74 0.78
C ASP A 55 3.08 -1.32 0.23
N PHE A 56 1.93 -0.98 -0.36
CA PHE A 56 1.64 0.40 -0.76
C PHE A 56 1.60 1.35 0.43
N ARG A 57 1.03 0.95 1.57
CA ARG A 57 1.06 1.78 2.77
C ARG A 57 2.50 2.04 3.25
N LYS A 58 3.36 1.02 3.25
CA LYS A 58 4.79 1.18 3.56
C LYS A 58 5.46 2.15 2.61
N LEU A 59 5.22 2.01 1.31
CA LEU A 59 5.77 2.90 0.29
C LEU A 59 5.38 4.36 0.54
N PHE A 60 4.10 4.65 0.81
CA PHE A 60 3.65 6.01 1.11
C PHE A 60 4.29 6.55 2.39
N ILE A 61 4.43 5.72 3.42
CA ILE A 61 5.12 6.12 4.67
C ILE A 61 6.58 6.45 4.40
N THR A 62 7.30 5.65 3.62
CA THR A 62 8.71 5.91 3.27
C THR A 62 8.86 7.22 2.50
N ARG A 63 8.01 7.47 1.51
CA ARG A 63 8.00 8.72 0.73
C ARG A 63 7.74 9.93 1.61
N LEU A 64 6.72 9.84 2.48
CA LEU A 64 6.37 10.92 3.41
C LEU A 64 7.46 11.16 4.46
N SER A 65 8.12 10.12 4.95
CA SER A 65 9.24 10.26 5.88
C SER A 65 10.38 11.06 5.24
N ALA A 66 10.78 10.68 4.03
CA ALA A 66 11.81 11.41 3.29
C ALA A 66 11.42 12.86 3.04
N ALA A 67 10.19 13.11 2.57
CA ALA A 67 9.69 14.45 2.30
C ALA A 67 9.60 15.32 3.58
N ALA A 68 9.23 14.72 4.72
CA ALA A 68 9.18 15.40 6.00
C ALA A 68 10.59 15.71 6.55
N GLU A 69 11.53 14.75 6.43
CA GLU A 69 12.92 14.91 6.86
C GLU A 69 13.65 16.00 6.10
N MET A 70 13.45 16.12 4.78
CA MET A 70 13.96 17.24 3.97
C MET A 70 13.52 18.60 4.50
N ARG A 71 12.39 18.64 5.20
CA ARG A 71 11.80 19.84 5.82
C ARG A 71 12.03 19.91 7.33
N GLY A 72 12.91 19.06 7.89
CA GLY A 72 13.26 19.05 9.30
C GLY A 72 12.16 18.55 10.25
N LEU A 73 11.19 17.77 9.74
CA LEU A 73 10.14 17.13 10.52
C LEU A 73 10.29 15.60 10.54
N ARG A 74 10.10 14.99 11.70
CA ARG A 74 9.96 13.53 11.78
C ARG A 74 8.56 13.11 11.33
N TYR A 75 8.44 11.94 10.73
CA TYR A 75 7.14 11.39 10.29
C TYR A 75 6.07 11.37 11.39
N SER A 76 6.44 11.01 12.62
CA SER A 76 5.51 11.01 13.76
C SER A 76 4.95 12.40 14.07
N ARG A 77 5.81 13.43 14.02
CA ARG A 77 5.40 14.83 14.20
C ARG A 77 4.52 15.31 13.06
N LEU A 78 4.84 14.93 11.81
CA LEU A 78 3.99 15.23 10.65
C LEU A 78 2.56 14.67 10.85
N ILE A 79 2.43 13.41 11.20
CA ILE A 79 1.11 12.78 11.40
C ILE A 79 0.38 13.39 12.60
N HIS A 80 1.08 13.67 13.71
CA HIS A 80 0.49 14.32 14.86
C HIS A 80 -0.04 15.72 14.52
N GLY A 81 0.76 16.52 13.82
CA GLY A 81 0.34 17.84 13.38
C GLY A 81 -0.80 17.85 12.37
N LEU A 82 -0.88 16.85 11.47
CA LEU A 82 -2.06 16.67 10.59
C LEU A 82 -3.34 16.47 11.40
N HIS A 83 -3.30 15.67 12.47
CA HIS A 83 -4.43 15.47 13.35
C HIS A 83 -4.83 16.75 14.11
N LEU A 84 -3.85 17.49 14.62
CA LEU A 84 -4.09 18.78 15.30
C LEU A 84 -4.68 19.81 14.35
N ALA A 85 -4.12 19.94 13.15
CA ALA A 85 -4.61 20.84 12.11
C ALA A 85 -5.94 20.42 11.49
N LYS A 86 -6.49 19.25 11.88
CA LYS A 86 -7.72 18.63 11.33
C LYS A 86 -7.67 18.50 9.79
N ILE A 87 -6.52 18.20 9.24
CA ILE A 87 -6.33 17.98 7.80
C ILE A 87 -6.64 16.52 7.49
N GLY A 88 -7.74 16.26 6.76
CA GLY A 88 -8.25 14.93 6.44
C GLY A 88 -7.60 14.25 5.22
N LEU A 89 -6.37 14.61 4.84
CA LEU A 89 -5.66 14.00 3.72
C LEU A 89 -5.07 12.64 4.11
N ASP A 90 -5.23 11.66 3.22
CA ASP A 90 -4.66 10.34 3.38
C ASP A 90 -3.16 10.29 3.00
N ARG A 91 -2.48 9.20 3.36
CA ARG A 91 -1.06 9.02 3.07
C ARG A 91 -0.76 8.95 1.59
N LYS A 92 -1.69 8.46 0.79
CA LYS A 92 -1.54 8.40 -0.67
C LYS A 92 -1.53 9.81 -1.23
N SER A 93 -2.58 10.58 -0.97
CA SER A 93 -2.71 11.97 -1.45
C SER A 93 -1.54 12.83 -1.03
N LEU A 94 -1.13 12.74 0.25
CA LEU A 94 0.04 13.47 0.76
C LEU A 94 1.34 13.06 0.05
N SER A 95 1.53 11.75 -0.24
CA SER A 95 2.73 11.29 -0.94
C SER A 95 2.75 11.71 -2.40
N GLU A 96 1.60 11.79 -3.05
CA GLU A 96 1.46 12.29 -4.42
C GLU A 96 1.73 13.81 -4.47
N LEU A 97 1.18 14.57 -3.52
CA LEU A 97 1.48 16.02 -3.37
C LEU A 97 2.97 16.27 -3.14
N ALA A 98 3.61 15.49 -2.26
CA ALA A 98 5.04 15.65 -1.97
C ALA A 98 5.94 15.43 -3.20
N ILE A 99 5.48 14.69 -4.22
CA ILE A 99 6.22 14.38 -5.45
C ILE A 99 5.87 15.36 -6.55
N HIS A 100 4.57 15.61 -6.78
CA HIS A 100 4.08 16.33 -7.95
C HIS A 100 3.84 17.82 -7.69
N ASP A 101 3.58 18.18 -6.43
CA ASP A 101 3.32 19.57 -6.02
C ASP A 101 3.98 19.85 -4.65
N PRO A 102 5.31 20.02 -4.66
CA PRO A 102 6.07 20.30 -3.43
C PRO A 102 5.67 21.63 -2.76
N GLU A 103 5.21 22.62 -3.52
CA GLU A 103 4.80 23.93 -2.97
C GLU A 103 3.56 23.80 -2.10
N THR A 104 2.53 23.09 -2.58
CA THR A 104 1.34 22.78 -1.78
C THR A 104 1.69 21.93 -0.55
N PHE A 105 2.61 20.98 -0.70
CA PHE A 105 3.06 20.19 0.45
C PHE A 105 3.80 21.06 1.48
N ASP A 106 4.60 22.03 1.07
CA ASP A 106 5.29 22.98 1.94
C ASP A 106 4.32 23.88 2.71
N ALA A 107 3.26 24.34 2.06
CA ALA A 107 2.18 25.09 2.72
C ALA A 107 1.50 24.26 3.81
N ILE A 108 1.23 22.97 3.54
CA ILE A 108 0.69 22.03 4.53
C ILE A 108 1.65 21.86 5.70
N VAL A 109 2.94 21.67 5.45
CA VAL A 109 3.97 21.52 6.49
C VAL A 109 4.08 22.76 7.36
N THR A 110 4.02 23.94 6.77
CA THR A 110 4.05 25.22 7.50
C THR A 110 2.86 25.35 8.44
N ARG A 111 1.66 25.00 7.99
CA ARG A 111 0.46 24.99 8.81
C ARG A 111 0.56 23.97 9.97
N ILE A 112 1.09 22.78 9.67
CA ILE A 112 1.33 21.74 10.68
C ILE A 112 2.29 22.23 11.76
N ARG A 113 3.38 22.90 11.41
CA ARG A 113 4.34 23.46 12.39
C ARG A 113 3.68 24.44 13.33
N ALA A 114 2.90 25.38 12.79
CA ALA A 114 2.19 26.36 13.61
C ALA A 114 1.26 25.70 14.65
N GLU A 115 0.55 24.64 14.27
CA GLU A 115 -0.31 23.91 15.20
C GLU A 115 0.47 23.07 16.23
N LEU A 116 1.60 22.49 15.82
CA LEU A 116 2.50 21.78 16.74
C LEU A 116 3.08 22.72 17.80
N ASP A 117 3.53 23.91 17.40
CA ASP A 117 4.12 24.91 18.30
C ASP A 117 3.08 25.41 19.31
N ARG A 118 1.83 25.64 18.88
CA ARG A 118 0.71 25.98 19.76
C ARG A 118 0.45 24.87 20.79
N HIS A 119 0.34 23.66 20.33
CA HIS A 119 0.09 22.49 21.19
C HIS A 119 1.22 22.28 22.20
N ASP A 120 2.48 22.38 21.76
CA ASP A 120 3.64 22.23 22.64
C ASP A 120 3.70 23.35 23.70
N ALA A 121 3.31 24.58 23.37
CA ALA A 121 3.19 25.69 24.32
C ALA A 121 2.09 25.43 25.37
N GLU A 122 0.91 24.92 24.94
CA GLU A 122 -0.16 24.55 25.86
C GLU A 122 0.24 23.41 26.81
N VAL A 123 0.94 22.41 26.30
CA VAL A 123 1.42 21.29 27.14
C VAL A 123 2.41 21.78 28.18
N ARG A 124 3.35 22.65 27.82
CA ARG A 124 4.31 23.25 28.74
C ARG A 124 3.64 24.07 29.83
N SER A 125 2.64 24.91 29.47
CA SER A 125 1.88 25.70 30.45
C SER A 125 1.10 24.82 31.44
N ARG A 126 0.47 23.75 30.96
CA ARG A 126 -0.24 22.78 31.82
C ARG A 126 0.69 22.02 32.77
N GLN A 127 1.92 21.72 32.33
CA GLN A 127 2.93 21.08 33.17
C GLN A 127 3.47 22.04 34.25
N ALA A 128 3.70 23.28 33.91
CA ALA A 128 4.16 24.31 34.86
C ALA A 128 3.15 24.52 35.98
N VAL A 129 1.85 24.50 35.67
CA VAL A 129 0.77 24.63 36.69
C VAL A 129 0.67 23.40 37.59
N LYS A 130 1.05 22.19 37.14
CA LYS A 130 1.04 20.98 37.95
C LYS A 130 2.23 20.85 38.91
N THR A 131 3.32 21.57 38.64
CA THR A 131 4.57 21.51 39.40
C THR A 131 4.72 22.72 40.37
N ALA A 132 3.82 23.69 40.30
CA ALA A 132 3.67 24.78 41.25
C ALA A 132 2.59 24.46 42.31
#